data_b9e21aa35a5466f832da224e6cefdcd9
#
_entry.id   b9e21aa35a5466f832da224e6cefdcd9
#
_cell.length_a   1.000
_cell.length_b   1.000
_cell.length_c   1.000
_cell.angle_alpha   90.00
_cell.angle_beta   90.00
_cell.angle_gamma   90.00
#
_symmetry.space_group_name_H-M   'P 1'
#
loop_
_entity.id
_entity.type
_entity.pdbx_description
1 polymer ?
#
loop_
_entity_poly.entity_id
_entity_poly.type
_entity_poly.pdbx_seq_one_letter_code
_entity_poly.pdbx_strand_id
1 'polypeptide(L)'
;MRVLILTNLFPYAENKSSGVFLTNRLKHYQANGISYKAIAIFKKDSKLIQYIKSKMLGKYSTILKEVDGVRYEPVIVKRSVPSFIASELSFKYALNNVLHTASEIEKNADVSSYDIIHAHGMYRVPAGIVAFFIAEKYSKPYVLTLHGSDVNYMMKKWGNKYIPFLERAARTIFVSNALLDRAKQFGYSGKNAMVVPNGFDPSIFKPLGKESVRRDLGIFSPGYKYVGFVGNLNYVKRADKLTEIFLKIAKNVGRVKFIVVGDGQLRKKLEKSLRDEKLEAILVGRVSQADVAKYMNAMDIMILPSRSEGWPCVVLEAQACGTCVVGSSNGGIPEAIGFEEYVVEEGPNFEERFAKKVVDVLKNGYNAQRLIERAQKYTWENIVGMEKKIYEEVVTERL
;
A
#
# COMPACT_ATOMS: atom_id res chain seq x y z
N MET A 1 -7.13 -2.13 -26.09
CA MET A 1 -6.08 -1.23 -25.60
C MET A 1 -4.95 -2.04 -24.98
N ARG A 2 -3.69 -1.76 -25.33
CA ARG A 2 -2.49 -2.47 -24.86
C ARG A 2 -1.64 -1.54 -23.99
N VAL A 3 -1.40 -1.92 -22.75
CA VAL A 3 -0.70 -1.11 -21.75
C VAL A 3 0.64 -1.76 -21.36
N LEU A 4 1.73 -1.00 -21.42
CA LEU A 4 3.02 -1.42 -20.89
C LEU A 4 3.13 -0.95 -19.43
N ILE A 5 3.08 -1.87 -18.48
CA ILE A 5 3.22 -1.58 -17.05
C ILE A 5 4.69 -1.64 -16.64
N LEU A 6 5.21 -0.56 -16.07
CA LEU A 6 6.55 -0.49 -15.52
C LEU A 6 6.47 -0.34 -14.00
N THR A 7 7.09 -1.23 -13.24
CA THR A 7 6.98 -1.19 -11.79
C THR A 7 8.22 -1.74 -11.07
N ASN A 8 8.47 -1.23 -9.88
CA ASN A 8 9.35 -1.85 -8.89
C ASN A 8 8.55 -2.46 -7.71
N LEU A 9 7.22 -2.52 -7.83
CA LEU A 9 6.28 -3.03 -6.85
C LEU A 9 5.79 -4.40 -7.33
N PHE A 10 6.46 -5.45 -6.91
CA PHE A 10 6.16 -6.83 -7.32
C PHE A 10 6.47 -7.81 -6.17
N PRO A 11 5.87 -9.01 -6.21
CA PRO A 11 6.07 -10.01 -5.16
C PRO A 11 7.45 -10.68 -5.22
N TYR A 12 7.94 -11.06 -4.05
CA TYR A 12 9.16 -11.86 -3.88
C TYR A 12 8.84 -13.19 -3.22
N ALA A 13 9.66 -14.20 -3.45
CA ALA A 13 9.50 -15.49 -2.78
C ALA A 13 9.53 -15.35 -1.24
N GLU A 14 10.40 -14.44 -0.75
CA GLU A 14 10.56 -14.14 0.66
C GLU A 14 9.46 -13.22 1.22
N ASN A 15 8.70 -12.54 0.35
CA ASN A 15 7.61 -11.65 0.73
C ASN A 15 6.57 -11.53 -0.38
N LYS A 16 5.64 -12.47 -0.41
CA LYS A 16 4.55 -12.49 -1.40
C LYS A 16 3.59 -11.30 -1.30
N SER A 17 3.53 -10.63 -0.14
CA SER A 17 2.70 -9.44 0.04
C SER A 17 3.33 -8.14 -0.51
N SER A 18 4.57 -8.17 -0.98
CA SER A 18 5.18 -7.03 -1.65
C SER A 18 4.45 -6.72 -2.95
N GLY A 19 3.98 -5.48 -3.12
CA GLY A 19 3.24 -5.06 -4.31
C GLY A 19 1.88 -5.75 -4.51
N VAL A 20 1.31 -6.40 -3.50
CA VAL A 20 0.05 -7.16 -3.58
C VAL A 20 -1.10 -6.33 -4.16
N PHE A 21 -1.18 -5.04 -3.84
CA PHE A 21 -2.19 -4.16 -4.39
C PHE A 21 -2.07 -3.99 -5.92
N LEU A 22 -0.85 -4.00 -6.47
CA LEU A 22 -0.66 -3.98 -7.91
C LEU A 22 -1.03 -5.33 -8.54
N THR A 23 -0.61 -6.45 -7.93
CA THR A 23 -1.03 -7.79 -8.38
C THR A 23 -2.55 -7.89 -8.42
N ASN A 24 -3.25 -7.50 -7.36
CA ASN A 24 -4.72 -7.53 -7.31
C ASN A 24 -5.35 -6.63 -8.37
N ARG A 25 -4.81 -5.44 -8.60
CA ARG A 25 -5.25 -4.53 -9.67
C ARG A 25 -5.12 -5.16 -11.05
N LEU A 26 -3.95 -5.74 -11.37
CA LEU A 26 -3.67 -6.35 -12.68
C LEU A 26 -4.53 -7.59 -12.98
N LYS A 27 -5.00 -8.33 -11.97
CA LYS A 27 -5.98 -9.41 -12.15
C LYS A 27 -7.26 -8.94 -12.85
N HIS A 28 -7.68 -7.70 -12.58
CA HIS A 28 -8.92 -7.16 -13.12
C HIS A 28 -8.76 -6.47 -14.49
N TYR A 29 -7.53 -6.33 -15.02
CA TYR A 29 -7.30 -5.66 -16.30
C TYR A 29 -7.95 -6.39 -17.47
N GLN A 30 -7.73 -7.70 -17.60
CA GLN A 30 -8.27 -8.48 -18.72
C GLN A 30 -9.81 -8.47 -18.74
N ALA A 31 -10.44 -8.62 -17.58
CA ALA A 31 -11.91 -8.57 -17.45
C ALA A 31 -12.46 -7.18 -17.88
N ASN A 32 -11.67 -6.12 -17.76
CA ASN A 32 -12.00 -4.77 -18.21
C ASN A 32 -11.56 -4.48 -19.66
N GLY A 33 -11.12 -5.47 -20.43
CA GLY A 33 -10.68 -5.31 -21.82
C GLY A 33 -9.31 -4.59 -21.97
N ILE A 34 -8.48 -4.60 -20.92
CA ILE A 34 -7.13 -4.04 -20.94
C ILE A 34 -6.13 -5.18 -21.11
N SER A 35 -5.45 -5.23 -22.25
CA SER A 35 -4.32 -6.12 -22.46
C SER A 35 -3.06 -5.45 -21.92
N TYR A 36 -2.21 -6.16 -21.18
CA TYR A 36 -1.03 -5.59 -20.59
C TYR A 36 0.19 -6.53 -20.60
N LYS A 37 1.37 -5.93 -20.50
CA LYS A 37 2.62 -6.61 -20.14
C LYS A 37 3.20 -5.88 -18.92
N ALA A 38 3.47 -6.62 -17.84
CA ALA A 38 4.04 -6.04 -16.62
C ALA A 38 5.55 -6.34 -16.54
N ILE A 39 6.36 -5.28 -16.58
CA ILE A 39 7.82 -5.35 -16.40
C ILE A 39 8.18 -5.02 -14.96
N ALA A 40 8.78 -6.00 -14.28
CA ALA A 40 9.31 -5.85 -12.93
C ALA A 40 10.77 -5.37 -12.99
N ILE A 41 10.99 -4.10 -12.66
CA ILE A 41 12.34 -3.52 -12.66
C ILE A 41 13.05 -3.93 -11.36
N PHE A 42 13.98 -4.85 -11.45
CA PHE A 42 14.72 -5.39 -10.32
C PHE A 42 16.19 -4.93 -10.32
N LYS A 43 16.60 -4.22 -9.27
CA LYS A 43 18.00 -3.88 -9.06
C LYS A 43 18.72 -5.02 -8.33
N LYS A 44 19.60 -5.70 -9.02
CA LYS A 44 20.48 -6.71 -8.44
C LYS A 44 21.74 -6.03 -7.88
N ASP A 45 21.73 -5.83 -6.57
CA ASP A 45 22.86 -5.26 -5.84
C ASP A 45 24.04 -6.23 -5.77
N SER A 46 25.27 -5.69 -5.63
CA SER A 46 26.45 -6.50 -5.33
C SER A 46 26.30 -7.26 -4.01
N LYS A 47 27.06 -8.36 -3.82
CA LYS A 47 26.99 -9.19 -2.60
C LYS A 47 27.16 -8.37 -1.32
N LEU A 48 28.04 -7.36 -1.31
CA LEU A 48 28.26 -6.50 -0.15
C LEU A 48 27.04 -5.63 0.18
N ILE A 49 26.40 -5.01 -0.84
CA ILE A 49 25.16 -4.23 -0.62
C ILE A 49 24.02 -5.14 -0.15
N GLN A 50 23.91 -6.35 -0.72
CA GLN A 50 22.91 -7.33 -0.30
C GLN A 50 23.11 -7.73 1.17
N TYR A 51 24.35 -7.94 1.61
CA TYR A 51 24.67 -8.24 3.00
C TYR A 51 24.27 -7.11 3.96
N ILE A 52 24.63 -5.87 3.64
CA ILE A 52 24.27 -4.70 4.45
C ILE A 52 22.74 -4.55 4.53
N LYS A 53 22.05 -4.65 3.40
CA LYS A 53 20.59 -4.55 3.36
C LYS A 53 19.88 -5.70 4.08
N SER A 54 20.42 -6.91 4.02
CA SER A 54 19.80 -8.06 4.68
C SER A 54 19.74 -7.93 6.21
N LYS A 55 20.68 -7.19 6.79
CA LYS A 55 20.65 -6.84 8.22
C LYS A 55 19.59 -5.80 8.58
N MET A 56 19.22 -4.94 7.63
CA MET A 56 18.30 -3.82 7.86
C MET A 56 16.87 -4.08 7.37
N LEU A 57 16.71 -4.82 6.26
CA LEU A 57 15.44 -4.89 5.51
C LEU A 57 14.99 -6.32 5.18
N GLY A 58 15.76 -7.33 5.59
CA GLY A 58 15.53 -8.71 5.18
C GLY A 58 16.12 -9.04 3.80
N LYS A 59 16.15 -10.34 3.45
CA LYS A 59 16.61 -10.80 2.13
C LYS A 59 15.43 -10.79 1.15
N TYR A 60 15.51 -9.96 0.12
CA TYR A 60 14.62 -9.96 -1.04
C TYR A 60 15.46 -10.22 -2.27
N SER A 61 15.56 -11.46 -2.72
CA SER A 61 16.48 -11.86 -3.78
C SER A 61 15.81 -12.58 -4.94
N THR A 62 14.63 -13.16 -4.73
CA THR A 62 13.96 -14.00 -5.70
C THR A 62 12.63 -13.39 -6.12
N ILE A 63 12.57 -12.84 -7.34
CA ILE A 63 11.34 -12.32 -7.94
C ILE A 63 10.43 -13.50 -8.29
N LEU A 64 9.17 -13.42 -7.92
CA LEU A 64 8.14 -14.30 -8.44
C LEU A 64 7.70 -13.80 -9.81
N LYS A 65 7.93 -14.61 -10.86
CA LYS A 65 7.53 -14.28 -12.23
C LYS A 65 6.03 -14.37 -12.45
N GLU A 66 5.34 -15.13 -11.61
CA GLU A 66 3.89 -15.27 -11.64
C GLU A 66 3.34 -15.42 -10.23
N VAL A 67 2.30 -14.64 -9.92
CA VAL A 67 1.55 -14.74 -8.67
C VAL A 67 0.06 -14.55 -8.98
N ASP A 68 -0.76 -15.48 -8.54
CA ASP A 68 -2.21 -15.43 -8.69
C ASP A 68 -2.67 -15.13 -10.14
N GLY A 69 -2.00 -15.71 -11.14
CA GLY A 69 -2.30 -15.51 -12.56
C GLY A 69 -1.73 -14.23 -13.19
N VAL A 70 -1.10 -13.37 -12.41
CA VAL A 70 -0.41 -12.17 -12.92
C VAL A 70 1.04 -12.49 -13.21
N ARG A 71 1.45 -12.29 -14.48
CA ARG A 71 2.84 -12.49 -14.92
C ARG A 71 3.64 -11.21 -14.88
N TYR A 72 4.84 -11.31 -14.32
CA TYR A 72 5.84 -10.24 -14.27
C TYR A 72 7.07 -10.66 -15.07
N GLU A 73 7.47 -9.83 -16.04
CA GLU A 73 8.74 -10.02 -16.74
C GLU A 73 9.84 -9.24 -16.04
N PRO A 74 10.83 -9.92 -15.44
CA PRO A 74 11.87 -9.23 -14.69
C PRO A 74 12.92 -8.65 -15.62
N VAL A 75 13.15 -7.35 -15.51
CA VAL A 75 14.32 -6.67 -16.07
C VAL A 75 15.33 -6.43 -14.95
N ILE A 76 16.46 -7.12 -15.05
CA ILE A 76 17.50 -7.11 -14.01
C ILE A 76 18.56 -6.08 -14.30
N VAL A 77 18.63 -5.03 -13.49
CA VAL A 77 19.64 -4.00 -13.57
C VAL A 77 20.71 -4.24 -12.49
N LYS A 78 21.93 -4.59 -12.90
CA LYS A 78 23.06 -4.79 -11.99
C LYS A 78 23.54 -3.45 -11.44
N ARG A 79 23.82 -3.39 -10.14
CA ARG A 79 24.29 -2.20 -9.46
C ARG A 79 25.55 -2.50 -8.63
N SER A 80 26.64 -1.77 -8.92
CA SER A 80 27.87 -1.81 -8.14
C SER A 80 27.78 -0.92 -6.88
N VAL A 81 28.71 -1.09 -5.92
CA VAL A 81 28.77 -0.25 -4.73
C VAL A 81 29.00 1.23 -5.07
N PRO A 82 29.95 1.60 -5.96
CA PRO A 82 30.13 3.01 -6.35
C PRO A 82 28.88 3.60 -6.99
N SER A 83 28.21 2.87 -7.90
CA SER A 83 26.98 3.31 -8.54
C SER A 83 25.83 3.48 -7.54
N PHE A 84 25.78 2.63 -6.50
CA PHE A 84 24.80 2.79 -5.42
C PHE A 84 25.03 4.11 -4.66
N ILE A 85 26.24 4.31 -4.13
CA ILE A 85 26.60 5.51 -3.37
C ILE A 85 26.38 6.78 -4.20
N ALA A 86 26.89 6.78 -5.44
CA ALA A 86 26.76 7.93 -6.34
C ALA A 86 25.29 8.27 -6.61
N SER A 87 24.41 7.27 -6.82
CA SER A 87 22.97 7.49 -7.04
C SER A 87 22.19 7.93 -5.80
N GLU A 88 22.71 7.64 -4.61
CA GLU A 88 22.11 8.16 -3.35
C GLU A 88 22.50 9.61 -3.07
N LEU A 89 23.69 10.05 -3.55
CA LEU A 89 24.23 11.38 -3.33
C LEU A 89 23.92 12.36 -4.46
N SER A 90 23.74 11.89 -5.69
CA SER A 90 23.53 12.75 -6.86
C SER A 90 22.40 12.29 -7.75
N PHE A 91 21.47 13.21 -8.02
CA PHE A 91 20.36 12.97 -8.95
C PHE A 91 20.83 12.69 -10.38
N LYS A 92 21.93 13.32 -10.84
CA LYS A 92 22.53 13.07 -12.15
C LYS A 92 22.95 11.60 -12.31
N TYR A 93 23.61 11.02 -11.29
CA TYR A 93 23.96 9.60 -11.31
C TYR A 93 22.75 8.68 -11.19
N ALA A 94 21.70 9.12 -10.47
CA ALA A 94 20.44 8.40 -10.46
C ALA A 94 19.80 8.34 -11.85
N LEU A 95 19.83 9.42 -12.63
CA LEU A 95 19.36 9.48 -14.02
C LEU A 95 20.15 8.55 -14.96
N ASN A 96 21.46 8.45 -14.84
CA ASN A 96 22.26 7.51 -15.65
C ASN A 96 21.80 6.05 -15.45
N ASN A 97 21.46 5.68 -14.21
CA ASN A 97 20.90 4.36 -13.91
C ASN A 97 19.50 4.19 -14.53
N VAL A 98 18.72 5.25 -14.62
CA VAL A 98 17.39 5.24 -15.26
C VAL A 98 17.53 5.01 -16.77
N LEU A 99 18.42 5.71 -17.45
CA LEU A 99 18.66 5.55 -18.88
C LEU A 99 19.12 4.12 -19.22
N HIS A 100 20.04 3.57 -18.42
CA HIS A 100 20.43 2.18 -18.56
C HIS A 100 19.23 1.22 -18.36
N THR A 101 18.39 1.49 -17.36
CA THR A 101 17.17 0.69 -17.12
C THR A 101 16.21 0.76 -18.31
N ALA A 102 16.00 1.94 -18.90
CA ALA A 102 15.16 2.12 -20.08
C ALA A 102 15.68 1.28 -21.26
N SER A 103 16.99 1.34 -21.54
CA SER A 103 17.62 0.53 -22.58
C SER A 103 17.45 -0.98 -22.36
N GLU A 104 17.55 -1.47 -21.13
CA GLU A 104 17.30 -2.89 -20.85
C GLU A 104 15.84 -3.28 -21.05
N ILE A 105 14.87 -2.40 -20.76
CA ILE A 105 13.44 -2.64 -21.03
C ILE A 105 13.19 -2.74 -22.53
N GLU A 106 13.75 -1.84 -23.33
CA GLU A 106 13.62 -1.83 -24.79
C GLU A 106 14.11 -3.12 -25.45
N LYS A 107 15.10 -3.79 -24.87
CA LYS A 107 15.58 -5.10 -25.35
C LYS A 107 14.58 -6.24 -25.05
N ASN A 108 13.70 -6.05 -24.07
CA ASN A 108 12.79 -7.08 -23.57
C ASN A 108 11.32 -6.84 -23.95
N ALA A 109 11.00 -5.67 -24.54
CA ALA A 109 9.65 -5.32 -24.96
C ALA A 109 9.65 -4.51 -26.23
N ASP A 110 8.83 -4.89 -27.20
CA ASP A 110 8.51 -4.03 -28.35
C ASP A 110 7.57 -2.92 -27.88
N VAL A 111 8.15 -1.78 -27.49
CA VAL A 111 7.42 -0.64 -26.94
C VAL A 111 6.44 -0.05 -27.97
N SER A 112 6.75 -0.13 -29.26
CA SER A 112 5.91 0.43 -30.33
C SER A 112 4.54 -0.21 -30.38
N SER A 113 4.43 -1.47 -29.95
CA SER A 113 3.19 -2.26 -29.95
C SER A 113 2.19 -1.88 -28.85
N TYR A 114 2.54 -0.97 -27.91
CA TYR A 114 1.66 -0.54 -26.84
C TYR A 114 1.06 0.84 -27.13
N ASP A 115 -0.19 1.04 -26.67
CA ASP A 115 -0.89 2.31 -26.84
C ASP A 115 -0.44 3.34 -25.80
N ILE A 116 -0.12 2.87 -24.58
CA ILE A 116 0.23 3.70 -23.43
C ILE A 116 1.24 2.99 -22.51
N ILE A 117 2.06 3.77 -21.81
CA ILE A 117 2.98 3.28 -20.78
C ILE A 117 2.44 3.71 -19.42
N HIS A 118 2.20 2.78 -18.50
CA HIS A 118 1.81 3.12 -17.15
C HIS A 118 2.87 2.71 -16.13
N ALA A 119 3.46 3.69 -15.44
CA ALA A 119 4.46 3.46 -14.43
C ALA A 119 3.85 3.50 -13.02
N HIS A 120 4.15 2.48 -12.21
CA HIS A 120 3.79 2.45 -10.80
C HIS A 120 5.00 2.72 -9.92
N GLY A 121 4.99 3.88 -9.27
CA GLY A 121 5.96 4.30 -8.26
C GLY A 121 7.17 5.07 -8.78
N MET A 122 7.66 5.93 -7.90
CA MET A 122 8.87 6.76 -8.09
C MET A 122 9.89 6.51 -6.97
N TYR A 123 9.76 5.40 -6.23
CA TYR A 123 10.60 5.10 -5.08
C TYR A 123 11.79 4.21 -5.46
N ARG A 124 13.01 4.60 -5.09
CA ARG A 124 14.31 3.90 -5.30
C ARG A 124 14.63 3.57 -6.75
N VAL A 125 13.78 2.85 -7.47
CA VAL A 125 13.78 2.74 -8.92
C VAL A 125 12.63 3.60 -9.39
N PRO A 126 12.89 4.78 -9.91
CA PRO A 126 11.82 5.65 -10.34
C PRO A 126 11.23 5.15 -11.67
N ALA A 127 10.32 4.19 -11.59
CA ALA A 127 9.66 3.63 -12.77
C ALA A 127 9.02 4.72 -13.63
N GLY A 128 8.49 5.79 -12.99
CA GLY A 128 7.95 6.94 -13.69
C GLY A 128 8.99 7.72 -14.50
N ILE A 129 10.24 7.86 -14.01
CA ILE A 129 11.31 8.51 -14.81
C ILE A 129 11.75 7.58 -15.94
N VAL A 130 11.79 6.27 -15.72
CA VAL A 130 12.06 5.28 -16.78
C VAL A 130 10.99 5.37 -17.87
N ALA A 131 9.70 5.42 -17.47
CA ALA A 131 8.59 5.58 -18.40
C ALA A 131 8.68 6.86 -19.22
N PHE A 132 9.06 7.97 -18.60
CA PHE A 132 9.27 9.24 -19.30
C PHE A 132 10.28 9.09 -20.45
N PHE A 133 11.48 8.55 -20.22
CA PHE A 133 12.50 8.43 -21.26
C PHE A 133 12.08 7.47 -22.38
N ILE A 134 11.41 6.38 -22.07
CA ILE A 134 10.86 5.46 -23.07
C ILE A 134 9.74 6.14 -23.86
N ALA A 135 8.83 6.82 -23.18
CA ALA A 135 7.69 7.53 -23.77
C ALA A 135 8.14 8.61 -24.78
N GLU A 136 9.14 9.43 -24.41
CA GLU A 136 9.73 10.44 -25.29
C GLU A 136 10.34 9.80 -26.56
N LYS A 137 11.12 8.73 -26.40
CA LYS A 137 11.79 8.06 -27.52
C LYS A 137 10.81 7.44 -28.52
N TYR A 138 9.73 6.83 -28.03
CA TYR A 138 8.74 6.13 -28.87
C TYR A 138 7.51 7.00 -29.17
N SER A 139 7.54 8.26 -28.78
CA SER A 139 6.40 9.16 -28.94
C SER A 139 5.09 8.56 -28.41
N LYS A 140 5.11 7.94 -27.22
CA LYS A 140 3.95 7.35 -26.56
C LYS A 140 3.50 8.19 -25.36
N PRO A 141 2.21 8.21 -25.00
CA PRO A 141 1.79 8.79 -23.73
C PRO A 141 2.24 7.92 -22.56
N TYR A 142 2.51 8.54 -21.42
CA TYR A 142 2.68 7.79 -20.18
C TYR A 142 1.80 8.33 -19.06
N VAL A 143 1.36 7.41 -18.22
CA VAL A 143 0.64 7.65 -16.97
C VAL A 143 1.52 7.23 -15.81
N LEU A 144 1.43 7.93 -14.70
CA LEU A 144 2.22 7.68 -13.52
C LEU A 144 1.31 7.54 -12.29
N THR A 145 1.39 6.43 -11.56
CA THR A 145 0.69 6.28 -10.28
C THR A 145 1.67 6.33 -9.11
N LEU A 146 1.38 7.21 -8.12
CA LEU A 146 2.14 7.42 -6.90
C LEU A 146 1.40 6.81 -5.70
N HIS A 147 2.14 6.02 -4.88
CA HIS A 147 1.55 5.17 -3.84
C HIS A 147 1.83 5.62 -2.39
N GLY A 148 2.69 6.62 -2.18
CA GLY A 148 3.00 7.15 -0.85
C GLY A 148 4.48 7.43 -0.62
N SER A 149 5.36 6.41 -0.61
CA SER A 149 6.80 6.58 -0.36
C SER A 149 7.51 7.44 -1.40
N ASP A 150 7.01 7.46 -2.61
CA ASP A 150 7.43 8.30 -3.73
C ASP A 150 7.26 9.79 -3.40
N VAL A 151 6.13 10.19 -2.86
CA VAL A 151 5.88 11.58 -2.44
C VAL A 151 6.49 11.85 -1.06
N ASN A 152 6.13 11.03 -0.05
CA ASN A 152 6.47 11.31 1.34
C ASN A 152 7.98 11.23 1.64
N TYR A 153 8.72 10.40 0.89
CA TYR A 153 10.14 10.22 1.09
C TYR A 153 10.99 10.74 -0.07
N MET A 154 10.68 10.33 -1.33
CA MET A 154 11.55 10.67 -2.46
C MET A 154 11.39 12.12 -2.93
N MET A 155 10.17 12.67 -2.99
CA MET A 155 9.99 14.09 -3.27
C MET A 155 10.52 14.97 -2.12
N LYS A 156 10.45 14.51 -0.88
CA LYS A 156 11.13 15.18 0.24
C LYS A 156 12.65 15.21 0.05
N LYS A 157 13.25 14.13 -0.47
CA LYS A 157 14.71 14.01 -0.71
C LYS A 157 15.16 14.82 -1.93
N TRP A 158 14.46 14.72 -3.05
CA TRP A 158 14.88 15.25 -4.35
C TRP A 158 14.13 16.50 -4.79
N GLY A 159 13.06 16.88 -4.07
CA GLY A 159 12.32 18.11 -4.28
C GLY A 159 11.83 18.28 -5.71
N ASN A 160 12.05 19.47 -6.23
CA ASN A 160 11.65 19.89 -7.58
C ASN A 160 12.24 19.06 -8.73
N LYS A 161 13.28 18.25 -8.50
CA LYS A 161 13.87 17.39 -9.54
C LYS A 161 12.94 16.29 -10.04
N TYR A 162 11.92 15.92 -9.24
CA TYR A 162 10.89 14.96 -9.65
C TYR A 162 9.73 15.61 -10.41
N ILE A 163 9.47 16.88 -10.16
CA ILE A 163 8.31 17.61 -10.69
C ILE A 163 8.22 17.56 -12.22
N PRO A 164 9.29 17.79 -13.00
CA PRO A 164 9.20 17.75 -14.46
C PRO A 164 8.64 16.44 -15.02
N PHE A 165 8.91 15.31 -14.35
CA PHE A 165 8.40 14.00 -14.77
C PHE A 165 6.93 13.79 -14.41
N LEU A 166 6.44 14.44 -13.36
CA LEU A 166 5.01 14.44 -13.02
C LEU A 166 4.23 15.34 -13.97
N GLU A 167 4.76 16.55 -14.24
CA GLU A 167 4.09 17.55 -15.10
C GLU A 167 4.00 17.11 -16.58
N ARG A 168 4.97 16.34 -17.07
CA ARG A 168 5.01 15.86 -18.46
C ARG A 168 4.27 14.54 -18.68
N ALA A 169 3.82 13.86 -17.62
CA ALA A 169 2.93 12.72 -17.75
C ALA A 169 1.58 13.17 -18.36
N ALA A 170 0.97 12.34 -19.21
CA ALA A 170 -0.37 12.60 -19.70
C ALA A 170 -1.36 12.71 -18.52
N ARG A 171 -1.24 11.83 -17.54
CA ARG A 171 -1.92 11.92 -16.23
C ARG A 171 -0.99 11.44 -15.12
N THR A 172 -1.04 12.13 -13.99
CA THR A 172 -0.39 11.70 -12.74
C THR A 172 -1.45 11.32 -11.72
N ILE A 173 -1.50 10.04 -11.38
CA ILE A 173 -2.51 9.47 -10.48
C ILE A 173 -1.95 9.41 -9.06
N PHE A 174 -2.69 9.92 -8.10
CA PHE A 174 -2.42 9.82 -6.68
C PHE A 174 -3.45 8.91 -6.02
N VAL A 175 -3.03 8.09 -5.07
CA VAL A 175 -3.93 7.16 -4.39
C VAL A 175 -4.83 7.83 -3.33
N SER A 176 -4.58 9.12 -3.03
CA SER A 176 -5.40 9.94 -2.13
C SER A 176 -5.22 11.44 -2.41
N ASN A 177 -6.20 12.26 -2.02
CA ASN A 177 -6.06 13.72 -2.07
C ASN A 177 -4.94 14.21 -1.14
N ALA A 178 -4.81 13.64 0.06
CA ALA A 178 -3.74 13.96 0.97
C ALA A 178 -2.35 13.77 0.33
N LEU A 179 -2.18 12.73 -0.50
CA LEU A 179 -0.92 12.50 -1.21
C LEU A 179 -0.71 13.52 -2.34
N LEU A 180 -1.75 13.89 -3.07
CA LEU A 180 -1.72 14.96 -4.07
C LEU A 180 -1.36 16.30 -3.44
N ASP A 181 -2.02 16.67 -2.34
CA ASP A 181 -1.74 17.92 -1.63
C ASP A 181 -0.31 17.97 -1.10
N ARG A 182 0.19 16.82 -0.65
CA ARG A 182 1.60 16.69 -0.27
C ARG A 182 2.56 16.91 -1.45
N ALA A 183 2.23 16.42 -2.64
CA ALA A 183 3.02 16.66 -3.86
C ALA A 183 2.99 18.14 -4.26
N LYS A 184 1.83 18.82 -4.14
CA LYS A 184 1.70 20.26 -4.37
C LYS A 184 2.57 21.08 -3.42
N GLN A 185 2.70 20.69 -2.15
CA GLN A 185 3.61 21.33 -1.19
C GLN A 185 5.09 21.27 -1.64
N PHE A 186 5.46 20.29 -2.47
CA PHE A 186 6.78 20.20 -3.09
C PHE A 186 6.89 20.93 -4.43
N GLY A 187 5.82 21.64 -4.87
CA GLY A 187 5.80 22.49 -6.06
C GLY A 187 5.16 21.85 -7.30
N TYR A 188 4.50 20.69 -7.18
CA TYR A 188 3.72 20.11 -8.27
C TYR A 188 2.46 20.94 -8.55
N SER A 189 2.18 21.28 -9.83
CA SER A 189 1.05 22.16 -10.16
C SER A 189 -0.32 21.50 -9.99
N GLY A 190 -0.38 20.19 -10.19
CA GLY A 190 -1.63 19.42 -10.16
C GLY A 190 -2.47 19.49 -11.45
N LYS A 191 -2.00 20.13 -12.53
CA LYS A 191 -2.79 20.32 -13.77
C LYS A 191 -3.24 19.01 -14.41
N ASN A 192 -2.40 17.97 -14.37
CA ASN A 192 -2.69 16.65 -14.93
C ASN A 192 -2.94 15.60 -13.83
N ALA A 193 -3.29 16.06 -12.62
CA ALA A 193 -3.52 15.18 -11.48
C ALA A 193 -4.88 14.49 -11.55
N MET A 194 -4.88 13.21 -11.18
CA MET A 194 -6.08 12.41 -10.93
C MET A 194 -5.95 11.73 -9.56
N VAL A 195 -7.07 11.49 -8.90
CA VAL A 195 -7.08 10.69 -7.66
C VAL A 195 -7.82 9.39 -7.91
N VAL A 196 -7.08 8.28 -7.89
CA VAL A 196 -7.62 6.92 -8.04
C VAL A 196 -7.05 6.05 -6.93
N PRO A 197 -7.85 5.70 -5.93
CA PRO A 197 -7.39 4.93 -4.78
C PRO A 197 -7.10 3.47 -5.13
N ASN A 198 -6.51 2.73 -4.18
CA ASN A 198 -6.44 1.28 -4.30
C ASN A 198 -7.77 0.65 -3.87
N GLY A 199 -8.08 -0.49 -4.46
CA GLY A 199 -9.29 -1.24 -4.17
C GLY A 199 -9.10 -2.41 -3.21
N PHE A 200 -10.16 -3.21 -3.05
CA PHE A 200 -10.15 -4.49 -2.36
C PHE A 200 -10.89 -5.56 -3.19
N ASP A 201 -10.70 -6.83 -2.84
CA ASP A 201 -11.35 -7.98 -3.49
C ASP A 201 -12.61 -8.38 -2.71
N PRO A 202 -13.83 -8.13 -3.24
CA PRO A 202 -15.08 -8.47 -2.57
C PRO A 202 -15.36 -9.98 -2.51
N SER A 203 -14.64 -10.80 -3.26
CA SER A 203 -14.75 -12.26 -3.15
C SER A 203 -14.10 -12.78 -1.86
N ILE A 204 -13.05 -12.09 -1.41
CA ILE A 204 -12.27 -12.41 -0.21
C ILE A 204 -12.83 -11.68 1.01
N PHE A 205 -12.96 -10.35 0.92
CA PHE A 205 -13.39 -9.50 2.03
C PHE A 205 -14.89 -9.22 1.94
N LYS A 206 -15.64 -9.93 2.77
CA LYS A 206 -17.10 -9.86 2.86
C LYS A 206 -17.57 -10.21 4.28
N PRO A 207 -18.79 -9.85 4.65
CA PRO A 207 -19.31 -10.18 5.96
C PRO A 207 -19.42 -11.69 6.18
N LEU A 208 -18.96 -12.15 7.34
CA LEU A 208 -19.10 -13.49 7.86
C LEU A 208 -19.70 -13.43 9.26
N GLY A 209 -20.31 -14.51 9.73
CA GLY A 209 -20.85 -14.61 11.07
C GLY A 209 -19.75 -14.48 12.14
N LYS A 210 -19.73 -13.35 12.85
CA LYS A 210 -18.65 -12.99 13.81
C LYS A 210 -18.37 -14.08 14.84
N GLU A 211 -19.40 -14.62 15.45
CA GLU A 211 -19.26 -15.67 16.46
C GLU A 211 -18.80 -16.99 15.86
N SER A 212 -19.34 -17.39 14.70
CA SER A 212 -18.90 -18.58 13.97
C SER A 212 -17.41 -18.50 13.65
N VAL A 213 -16.97 -17.37 13.08
CA VAL A 213 -15.55 -17.17 12.74
C VAL A 213 -14.66 -17.21 13.98
N ARG A 214 -15.09 -16.67 15.12
CA ARG A 214 -14.33 -16.76 16.38
C ARG A 214 -14.20 -18.20 16.87
N ARG A 215 -15.24 -19.02 16.69
CA ARG A 215 -15.21 -20.46 17.02
C ARG A 215 -14.27 -21.22 16.07
N ASP A 216 -14.39 -20.97 14.78
CA ASP A 216 -13.54 -21.60 13.75
C ASP A 216 -12.06 -21.27 13.94
N LEU A 217 -11.74 -20.06 14.41
CA LEU A 217 -10.39 -19.64 14.76
C LEU A 217 -9.91 -20.13 16.14
N GLY A 218 -10.77 -20.79 16.93
CA GLY A 218 -10.45 -21.24 18.29
C GLY A 218 -10.23 -20.11 19.31
N ILE A 219 -10.75 -18.91 19.05
CA ILE A 219 -10.52 -17.72 19.90
C ILE A 219 -11.76 -17.25 20.65
N PHE A 220 -12.91 -17.92 20.44
CA PHE A 220 -14.18 -17.52 21.03
C PHE A 220 -14.15 -17.51 22.56
N SER A 221 -14.58 -16.41 23.14
CA SER A 221 -14.80 -16.27 24.60
C SER A 221 -16.06 -15.45 24.84
N PRO A 222 -17.05 -16.00 25.59
CA PRO A 222 -18.31 -15.32 25.84
C PRO A 222 -18.09 -13.99 26.57
N GLY A 223 -18.77 -12.93 26.11
CA GLY A 223 -18.73 -11.61 26.72
C GLY A 223 -17.46 -10.81 26.49
N TYR A 224 -16.50 -11.31 25.70
CA TYR A 224 -15.31 -10.56 25.33
C TYR A 224 -15.53 -9.68 24.11
N LYS A 225 -14.93 -8.49 24.12
CA LYS A 225 -14.73 -7.64 22.94
C LYS A 225 -13.39 -8.00 22.27
N TYR A 226 -13.30 -7.82 20.94
CA TYR A 226 -12.11 -8.12 20.17
C TYR A 226 -11.64 -6.87 19.43
N VAL A 227 -10.50 -6.34 19.82
CA VAL A 227 -9.86 -5.19 19.18
C VAL A 227 -8.65 -5.67 18.37
N GLY A 228 -8.62 -5.36 17.08
CA GLY A 228 -7.60 -5.89 16.19
C GLY A 228 -6.71 -4.83 15.54
N PHE A 229 -5.52 -5.27 15.14
CA PHE A 229 -4.58 -4.54 14.30
C PHE A 229 -4.17 -5.45 13.15
N VAL A 230 -4.16 -4.90 11.94
CA VAL A 230 -3.70 -5.62 10.73
C VAL A 230 -2.66 -4.78 10.02
N GLY A 231 -1.43 -5.30 9.88
CA GLY A 231 -0.38 -4.60 9.17
C GLY A 231 1.05 -5.01 9.55
N ASN A 232 2.04 -4.36 8.91
CA ASN A 232 3.44 -4.57 9.24
C ASN A 232 3.78 -4.02 10.63
N LEU A 233 4.47 -4.80 11.46
CA LEU A 233 4.88 -4.39 12.79
C LEU A 233 6.16 -3.55 12.72
N ASN A 234 5.99 -2.26 12.39
CA ASN A 234 7.07 -1.28 12.27
C ASN A 234 6.68 0.09 12.87
N TYR A 235 7.62 1.02 12.89
CA TYR A 235 7.39 2.36 13.44
C TYR A 235 6.38 3.20 12.65
N VAL A 236 6.32 3.03 11.32
CA VAL A 236 5.35 3.77 10.48
C VAL A 236 3.92 3.39 10.85
N LYS A 237 3.67 2.10 11.13
CA LYS A 237 2.36 1.60 11.58
C LYS A 237 2.11 1.81 13.07
N ARG A 238 3.02 2.49 13.78
CA ARG A 238 2.97 2.76 15.23
C ARG A 238 2.87 1.48 16.09
N ALA A 239 3.49 0.38 15.62
CA ALA A 239 3.50 -0.88 16.36
C ALA A 239 4.26 -0.80 17.70
N ASP A 240 5.15 0.19 17.85
CA ASP A 240 5.85 0.53 19.09
C ASP A 240 4.96 1.09 20.20
N LYS A 241 3.73 1.52 19.86
CA LYS A 241 2.75 2.09 20.77
C LYS A 241 1.50 1.24 20.99
N LEU A 242 1.41 0.07 20.32
CA LEU A 242 0.22 -0.78 20.43
C LEU A 242 -0.04 -1.25 21.87
N THR A 243 1.00 -1.63 22.62
CA THR A 243 0.83 -2.05 24.03
C THR A 243 0.24 -0.93 24.87
N GLU A 244 0.71 0.31 24.72
CA GLU A 244 0.19 1.47 25.46
C GLU A 244 -1.28 1.71 25.10
N ILE A 245 -1.66 1.68 23.83
CA ILE A 245 -3.04 1.85 23.37
C ILE A 245 -3.92 0.71 23.92
N PHE A 246 -3.46 -0.53 23.84
CA PHE A 246 -4.20 -1.69 24.33
C PHE A 246 -4.43 -1.66 25.83
N LEU A 247 -3.43 -1.26 26.63
CA LEU A 247 -3.58 -1.07 28.07
C LEU A 247 -4.68 -0.07 28.43
N LYS A 248 -4.69 1.07 27.72
CA LYS A 248 -5.69 2.11 27.94
C LYS A 248 -7.10 1.63 27.58
N ILE A 249 -7.24 0.82 26.51
CA ILE A 249 -8.51 0.20 26.13
C ILE A 249 -8.93 -0.82 27.17
N ALA A 250 -8.03 -1.73 27.59
CA ALA A 250 -8.34 -2.78 28.55
C ALA A 250 -8.83 -2.25 29.91
N LYS A 251 -8.25 -1.15 30.39
CA LYS A 251 -8.67 -0.47 31.63
C LYS A 251 -10.14 0.02 31.60
N ASN A 252 -10.69 0.28 30.41
CA ASN A 252 -12.00 0.89 30.24
C ASN A 252 -13.08 -0.05 29.69
N VAL A 253 -12.69 -1.23 29.15
CA VAL A 253 -13.61 -2.19 28.52
C VAL A 253 -13.79 -3.44 29.40
N GLY A 254 -12.83 -3.78 30.24
CA GLY A 254 -12.84 -4.96 31.08
C GLY A 254 -12.48 -6.23 30.29
N ARG A 255 -13.46 -6.97 29.77
CA ARG A 255 -13.22 -8.21 29.02
C ARG A 255 -12.89 -7.91 27.55
N VAL A 256 -11.60 -7.81 27.21
CA VAL A 256 -11.14 -7.55 25.86
C VAL A 256 -9.97 -8.45 25.47
N LYS A 257 -10.01 -8.98 24.26
CA LYS A 257 -8.89 -9.68 23.60
C LYS A 257 -8.37 -8.85 22.45
N PHE A 258 -7.05 -8.88 22.26
CA PHE A 258 -6.40 -8.16 21.18
C PHE A 258 -5.94 -9.14 20.10
N ILE A 259 -6.19 -8.82 18.82
CA ILE A 259 -5.77 -9.62 17.67
C ILE A 259 -4.77 -8.81 16.87
N VAL A 260 -3.56 -9.32 16.70
CA VAL A 260 -2.50 -8.68 15.92
C VAL A 260 -2.14 -9.56 14.74
N VAL A 261 -2.56 -9.14 13.54
CA VAL A 261 -2.28 -9.85 12.28
C VAL A 261 -1.17 -9.12 11.53
N GLY A 262 -0.10 -9.82 11.26
CA GLY A 262 1.07 -9.31 10.56
C GLY A 262 2.38 -9.59 11.28
N ASP A 263 3.47 -9.14 10.67
CA ASP A 263 4.83 -9.37 11.15
C ASP A 263 5.72 -8.15 10.87
N GLY A 264 6.88 -8.09 11.48
CA GLY A 264 7.84 -7.01 11.25
C GLY A 264 8.90 -6.90 12.33
N GLN A 265 9.78 -5.91 12.17
CA GLN A 265 10.94 -5.71 13.04
C GLN A 265 10.60 -5.51 14.53
N LEU A 266 9.38 -5.05 14.83
CA LEU A 266 8.93 -4.78 16.20
C LEU A 266 8.17 -5.96 16.83
N ARG A 267 7.99 -7.10 16.13
CA ARG A 267 7.21 -8.25 16.64
C ARG A 267 7.71 -8.72 18.00
N LYS A 268 9.00 -9.03 18.13
CA LYS A 268 9.57 -9.54 19.39
C LYS A 268 9.41 -8.55 20.55
N LYS A 269 9.60 -7.24 20.26
CA LYS A 269 9.43 -6.19 21.27
C LYS A 269 7.95 -6.08 21.70
N LEU A 270 7.03 -6.11 20.75
CA LEU A 270 5.59 -6.06 21.01
C LEU A 270 5.15 -7.28 21.83
N GLU A 271 5.56 -8.50 21.44
CA GLU A 271 5.23 -9.73 22.13
C GLU A 271 5.70 -9.73 23.59
N LYS A 272 6.93 -9.25 23.83
CA LYS A 272 7.47 -9.11 25.19
C LYS A 272 6.63 -8.12 26.00
N SER A 273 6.38 -6.94 25.47
CA SER A 273 5.64 -5.90 26.22
C SER A 273 4.19 -6.29 26.51
N LEU A 274 3.52 -7.01 25.59
CA LEU A 274 2.16 -7.52 25.83
C LEU A 274 2.12 -8.56 26.98
N ARG A 275 3.14 -9.42 27.07
CA ARG A 275 3.28 -10.38 28.17
C ARG A 275 3.58 -9.70 29.50
N ASP A 276 4.52 -8.78 29.51
CA ASP A 276 4.93 -8.04 30.72
C ASP A 276 3.72 -7.31 31.34
N GLU A 277 2.83 -6.77 30.49
CA GLU A 277 1.59 -6.08 30.86
C GLU A 277 0.38 -7.03 31.05
N LYS A 278 0.56 -8.34 30.89
CA LYS A 278 -0.49 -9.37 31.06
C LYS A 278 -1.73 -9.13 30.19
N LEU A 279 -1.57 -8.57 28.99
CA LEU A 279 -2.66 -8.36 28.04
C LEU A 279 -3.02 -9.65 27.30
N GLU A 280 -4.32 -9.97 27.22
CA GLU A 280 -4.83 -11.08 26.41
C GLU A 280 -4.71 -10.75 24.92
N ALA A 281 -3.61 -11.10 24.29
CA ALA A 281 -3.29 -10.78 22.89
C ALA A 281 -2.90 -12.03 22.09
N ILE A 282 -3.43 -12.11 20.87
CA ILE A 282 -3.19 -13.16 19.89
C ILE A 282 -2.32 -12.57 18.76
N LEU A 283 -1.04 -12.97 18.70
CA LEU A 283 -0.11 -12.55 17.65
C LEU A 283 -0.08 -13.58 16.53
N VAL A 284 -0.90 -13.36 15.52
CA VAL A 284 -1.16 -14.31 14.42
C VAL A 284 0.06 -14.47 13.50
N GLY A 285 0.82 -13.40 13.25
CA GLY A 285 1.84 -13.40 12.22
C GLY A 285 1.30 -13.09 10.83
N ARG A 286 2.08 -13.42 9.79
CA ARG A 286 1.65 -13.29 8.39
C ARG A 286 0.78 -14.47 7.99
N VAL A 287 -0.38 -14.18 7.42
CA VAL A 287 -1.33 -15.17 6.91
C VAL A 287 -1.82 -14.79 5.52
N SER A 288 -2.59 -15.67 4.89
CA SER A 288 -3.22 -15.42 3.59
C SER A 288 -4.27 -14.29 3.67
N GLN A 289 -4.62 -13.68 2.54
CA GLN A 289 -5.70 -12.67 2.50
C GLN A 289 -7.04 -13.24 2.98
N ALA A 290 -7.33 -14.50 2.65
CA ALA A 290 -8.53 -15.18 3.13
C ALA A 290 -8.56 -15.31 4.67
N ASP A 291 -7.42 -15.61 5.29
CA ASP A 291 -7.34 -15.65 6.75
C ASP A 291 -7.36 -14.25 7.36
N VAL A 292 -6.74 -13.24 6.72
CA VAL A 292 -6.89 -11.84 7.13
C VAL A 292 -8.37 -11.45 7.20
N ALA A 293 -9.16 -11.83 6.18
CA ALA A 293 -10.59 -11.57 6.15
C ALA A 293 -11.33 -12.24 7.32
N LYS A 294 -10.98 -13.49 7.68
CA LYS A 294 -11.54 -14.16 8.87
C LYS A 294 -11.22 -13.38 10.16
N TYR A 295 -9.95 -12.99 10.34
CA TYR A 295 -9.58 -12.21 11.53
C TYR A 295 -10.26 -10.83 11.55
N MET A 296 -10.43 -10.15 10.42
CA MET A 296 -11.19 -8.90 10.35
C MET A 296 -12.65 -9.11 10.77
N ASN A 297 -13.31 -10.16 10.29
CA ASN A 297 -14.65 -10.53 10.70
C ASN A 297 -14.74 -10.90 12.19
N ALA A 298 -13.70 -11.45 12.79
CA ALA A 298 -13.65 -11.77 14.21
C ALA A 298 -13.53 -10.52 15.12
N MET A 299 -13.06 -9.39 14.60
CA MET A 299 -12.88 -8.16 15.35
C MET A 299 -14.19 -7.41 15.58
N ASP A 300 -14.35 -6.75 16.71
CA ASP A 300 -15.40 -5.76 16.93
C ASP A 300 -14.97 -4.39 16.38
N ILE A 301 -13.68 -4.07 16.53
CA ILE A 301 -13.05 -2.86 15.95
C ILE A 301 -11.65 -3.23 15.48
N MET A 302 -11.25 -2.70 14.33
CA MET A 302 -9.87 -2.65 13.91
C MET A 302 -9.27 -1.27 14.20
N ILE A 303 -8.01 -1.23 14.64
CA ILE A 303 -7.30 0.02 14.88
C ILE A 303 -6.18 0.24 13.85
N LEU A 304 -6.03 1.49 13.40
CA LEU A 304 -4.99 1.91 12.47
C LEU A 304 -4.33 3.22 12.95
N PRO A 305 -3.48 3.17 14.01
CA PRO A 305 -2.84 4.36 14.57
C PRO A 305 -1.62 4.83 13.77
N SER A 306 -1.52 4.49 12.49
CA SER A 306 -0.33 4.71 11.66
C SER A 306 0.12 6.18 11.61
N ARG A 307 1.44 6.40 11.55
CA ARG A 307 2.05 7.73 11.42
C ARG A 307 2.08 8.26 9.99
N SER A 308 1.91 7.37 9.00
CA SER A 308 1.87 7.77 7.59
C SER A 308 1.28 6.64 6.74
N GLU A 309 0.33 6.98 5.87
CA GLU A 309 -0.24 6.10 4.85
C GLU A 309 -0.47 6.88 3.56
N GLY A 310 -0.26 6.22 2.41
CA GLY A 310 -0.73 6.75 1.13
C GLY A 310 -2.23 6.51 0.98
N TRP A 311 -2.62 5.22 1.00
CA TRP A 311 -4.01 4.74 1.01
C TRP A 311 -4.03 3.34 1.64
N PRO A 312 -4.51 3.19 2.86
CA PRO A 312 -4.50 1.92 3.57
C PRO A 312 -5.64 0.99 3.13
N CYS A 313 -5.37 0.05 2.20
CA CYS A 313 -6.37 -0.94 1.73
C CYS A 313 -7.05 -1.69 2.87
N VAL A 314 -6.32 -1.96 3.96
CA VAL A 314 -6.85 -2.67 5.13
C VAL A 314 -8.09 -2.01 5.74
N VAL A 315 -8.29 -0.71 5.52
CA VAL A 315 -9.49 0.00 5.96
C VAL A 315 -10.71 -0.45 5.17
N LEU A 316 -10.60 -0.48 3.83
CA LEU A 316 -11.68 -0.95 2.96
C LEU A 316 -11.94 -2.44 3.14
N GLU A 317 -10.88 -3.23 3.32
CA GLU A 317 -10.96 -4.66 3.60
C GLU A 317 -11.73 -4.94 4.89
N ALA A 318 -11.44 -4.19 5.98
CA ALA A 318 -12.17 -4.31 7.24
C ALA A 318 -13.61 -3.82 7.11
N GLN A 319 -13.85 -2.67 6.46
CA GLN A 319 -15.20 -2.14 6.22
C GLN A 319 -16.03 -3.11 5.37
N ALA A 320 -15.44 -3.74 4.36
CA ALA A 320 -16.11 -4.77 3.56
C ALA A 320 -16.51 -6.00 4.37
N CYS A 321 -15.76 -6.34 5.42
CA CYS A 321 -16.11 -7.36 6.41
C CYS A 321 -17.15 -6.86 7.45
N GLY A 322 -17.60 -5.61 7.38
CA GLY A 322 -18.52 -5.00 8.36
C GLY A 322 -17.83 -4.59 9.65
N THR A 323 -16.50 -4.47 9.68
CA THR A 323 -15.73 -4.11 10.88
C THR A 323 -15.30 -2.64 10.83
N CYS A 324 -15.68 -1.88 11.87
CA CYS A 324 -15.31 -0.48 12.01
C CYS A 324 -13.80 -0.32 12.20
N VAL A 325 -13.23 0.71 11.57
CA VAL A 325 -11.83 1.09 11.72
C VAL A 325 -11.74 2.44 12.40
N VAL A 326 -11.08 2.48 13.55
CA VAL A 326 -10.62 3.73 14.17
C VAL A 326 -9.19 3.99 13.71
N GLY A 327 -8.94 5.15 13.11
CA GLY A 327 -7.63 5.50 12.54
C GLY A 327 -7.13 6.88 12.94
N SER A 328 -5.83 7.12 12.73
CA SER A 328 -5.22 8.44 12.89
C SER A 328 -5.59 9.37 11.73
N SER A 329 -5.37 10.68 11.89
CA SER A 329 -5.59 11.68 10.82
C SER A 329 -4.43 11.76 9.82
N ASN A 330 -3.51 10.79 9.78
CA ASN A 330 -2.30 10.85 8.96
C ASN A 330 -2.50 10.39 7.51
N GLY A 331 -2.12 11.25 6.57
CA GLY A 331 -2.11 10.94 5.14
C GLY A 331 -3.48 10.54 4.62
N GLY A 332 -3.59 9.47 3.84
CA GLY A 332 -4.84 8.99 3.26
C GLY A 332 -5.75 8.20 4.21
N ILE A 333 -5.47 8.13 5.51
CA ILE A 333 -6.29 7.37 6.47
C ILE A 333 -7.71 7.95 6.59
N PRO A 334 -7.90 9.27 6.80
CA PRO A 334 -9.24 9.85 6.89
C PRO A 334 -10.08 9.60 5.64
N GLU A 335 -9.47 9.77 4.45
CA GLU A 335 -10.14 9.50 3.18
C GLU A 335 -10.51 8.03 3.02
N ALA A 336 -9.62 7.10 3.43
CA ALA A 336 -9.90 5.67 3.38
C ALA A 336 -11.01 5.27 4.37
N ILE A 337 -11.06 5.83 5.57
CA ILE A 337 -12.13 5.61 6.55
C ILE A 337 -13.45 6.23 6.04
N GLY A 338 -13.41 7.48 5.57
CA GLY A 338 -14.56 8.21 5.01
C GLY A 338 -15.64 8.58 6.03
N PHE A 339 -15.35 8.50 7.32
CA PHE A 339 -16.21 8.84 8.44
C PHE A 339 -15.37 9.55 9.51
N GLU A 340 -15.56 10.86 9.65
CA GLU A 340 -14.75 11.71 10.55
C GLU A 340 -14.88 11.27 12.02
N GLU A 341 -16.04 10.74 12.39
CA GLU A 341 -16.29 10.25 13.74
C GLU A 341 -15.37 9.11 14.18
N TYR A 342 -14.69 8.42 13.25
CA TYR A 342 -13.73 7.33 13.52
C TYR A 342 -12.27 7.75 13.34
N VAL A 343 -12.02 9.03 13.07
CA VAL A 343 -10.66 9.59 12.91
C VAL A 343 -10.21 10.26 14.20
N VAL A 344 -8.95 10.06 14.55
CA VAL A 344 -8.31 10.69 15.70
C VAL A 344 -7.17 11.57 15.26
N GLU A 345 -7.27 12.87 15.56
CA GLU A 345 -6.25 13.85 15.22
C GLU A 345 -4.91 13.57 15.92
N GLU A 346 -3.80 13.79 15.20
CA GLU A 346 -2.45 13.76 15.80
C GLU A 346 -2.29 14.87 16.85
N GLY A 347 -1.27 14.74 17.69
CA GLY A 347 -0.92 15.74 18.67
C GLY A 347 -0.73 15.19 20.09
N PRO A 348 -0.70 16.06 21.11
CA PRO A 348 -0.47 15.66 22.50
C PRO A 348 -1.45 14.59 22.97
N ASN A 349 -0.94 13.64 23.76
CA ASN A 349 -1.73 12.53 24.33
C ASN A 349 -2.50 11.71 23.26
N PHE A 350 -1.90 11.54 22.07
CA PHE A 350 -2.56 10.83 20.97
C PHE A 350 -3.03 9.44 21.38
N GLU A 351 -2.18 8.63 22.02
CA GLU A 351 -2.49 7.25 22.40
C GLU A 351 -3.66 7.18 23.41
N GLU A 352 -3.79 8.18 24.28
CA GLU A 352 -4.92 8.33 25.22
C GLU A 352 -6.23 8.62 24.47
N ARG A 353 -6.20 9.68 23.63
CA ARG A 353 -7.38 10.07 22.84
C ARG A 353 -7.80 8.98 21.87
N PHE A 354 -6.83 8.27 21.30
CA PHE A 354 -7.06 7.15 20.40
C PHE A 354 -7.75 5.98 21.11
N ALA A 355 -7.25 5.58 22.27
CA ALA A 355 -7.86 4.53 23.08
C ALA A 355 -9.26 4.91 23.53
N LYS A 356 -9.49 6.17 23.97
CA LYS A 356 -10.81 6.69 24.32
C LYS A 356 -11.79 6.56 23.15
N LYS A 357 -11.40 6.99 21.94
CA LYS A 357 -12.23 6.85 20.73
C LYS A 357 -12.63 5.39 20.48
N VAL A 358 -11.69 4.44 20.59
CA VAL A 358 -11.98 3.01 20.44
C VAL A 358 -13.00 2.54 21.48
N VAL A 359 -12.83 2.93 22.74
CA VAL A 359 -13.77 2.60 23.83
C VAL A 359 -15.16 3.17 23.57
N ASP A 360 -15.24 4.42 23.12
CA ASP A 360 -16.50 5.09 22.80
C ASP A 360 -17.24 4.36 21.67
N VAL A 361 -16.55 3.96 20.61
CA VAL A 361 -17.13 3.20 19.50
C VAL A 361 -17.56 1.79 19.95
N LEU A 362 -16.80 1.12 20.83
CA LEU A 362 -17.18 -0.18 21.39
C LEU A 362 -18.46 -0.12 22.26
N LYS A 363 -18.66 1.00 22.96
CA LYS A 363 -19.84 1.22 23.82
C LYS A 363 -21.08 1.64 23.04
N ASN A 364 -20.91 2.56 22.09
CA ASN A 364 -22.01 3.16 21.34
C ASN A 364 -22.43 2.33 20.12
N GLY A 365 -21.58 1.39 19.68
CA GLY A 365 -21.76 0.64 18.45
C GLY A 365 -21.50 1.46 17.19
N TYR A 366 -21.72 0.84 16.05
CA TYR A 366 -21.60 1.45 14.72
C TYR A 366 -22.51 0.75 13.71
N ASN A 367 -22.83 1.42 12.63
CA ASN A 367 -23.62 0.85 11.54
C ASN A 367 -22.71 0.10 10.54
N ALA A 368 -22.66 -1.24 10.65
CA ALA A 368 -21.83 -2.09 9.77
C ALA A 368 -22.26 -2.00 8.30
N GLN A 369 -23.58 -1.89 8.04
CA GLN A 369 -24.10 -1.81 6.67
C GLN A 369 -23.60 -0.56 5.94
N ARG A 370 -23.54 0.60 6.62
CA ARG A 370 -22.98 1.85 6.08
C ARG A 370 -21.50 1.70 5.71
N LEU A 371 -20.73 0.92 6.47
CA LEU A 371 -19.32 0.63 6.17
C LEU A 371 -19.19 -0.24 4.93
N ILE A 372 -19.98 -1.30 4.84
CA ILE A 372 -19.97 -2.23 3.69
C ILE A 372 -20.34 -1.49 2.40
N GLU A 373 -21.44 -0.72 2.41
CA GLU A 373 -21.89 0.06 1.24
C GLU A 373 -20.82 1.05 0.77
N ARG A 374 -20.13 1.68 1.70
CA ARG A 374 -19.00 2.54 1.35
C ARG A 374 -17.88 1.77 0.70
N ALA A 375 -17.45 0.64 1.30
CA ALA A 375 -16.36 -0.17 0.77
C ALA A 375 -16.65 -0.65 -0.66
N GLN A 376 -17.89 -1.05 -0.96
CA GLN A 376 -18.28 -1.54 -2.30
C GLN A 376 -18.02 -0.55 -3.44
N LYS A 377 -17.87 0.74 -3.16
CA LYS A 377 -17.48 1.74 -4.17
C LYS A 377 -16.03 1.59 -4.62
N TYR A 378 -15.21 0.87 -3.84
CA TYR A 378 -13.76 0.73 -4.02
C TYR A 378 -13.34 -0.72 -4.30
N THR A 379 -14.15 -1.51 -4.99
CA THR A 379 -13.71 -2.83 -5.49
C THR A 379 -12.64 -2.65 -6.55
N TRP A 380 -11.75 -3.63 -6.73
CA TRP A 380 -10.75 -3.56 -7.79
C TRP A 380 -11.38 -3.39 -9.17
N GLU A 381 -12.54 -3.96 -9.42
CA GLU A 381 -13.28 -3.78 -10.67
C GLU A 381 -13.62 -2.30 -10.92
N ASN A 382 -14.19 -1.61 -9.91
CA ASN A 382 -14.51 -0.18 -10.00
C ASN A 382 -13.25 0.68 -10.19
N ILE A 383 -12.18 0.37 -9.46
CA ILE A 383 -10.90 1.10 -9.56
C ILE A 383 -10.27 0.93 -10.94
N VAL A 384 -10.23 -0.28 -11.47
CA VAL A 384 -9.72 -0.55 -12.83
C VAL A 384 -10.61 0.09 -13.88
N GLY A 385 -11.93 0.14 -13.66
CA GLY A 385 -12.85 0.89 -14.51
C GLY A 385 -12.54 2.40 -14.57
N MET A 386 -12.14 3.01 -13.44
CA MET A 386 -11.66 4.41 -13.43
C MET A 386 -10.37 4.57 -14.24
N GLU A 387 -9.41 3.66 -14.08
CA GLU A 387 -8.15 3.71 -14.84
C GLU A 387 -8.37 3.52 -16.34
N LYS A 388 -9.27 2.62 -16.71
CA LYS A 388 -9.64 2.41 -18.12
C LYS A 388 -10.11 3.69 -18.77
N LYS A 389 -10.99 4.45 -18.11
CA LYS A 389 -11.47 5.75 -18.60
C LYS A 389 -10.31 6.74 -18.80
N ILE A 390 -9.39 6.80 -17.83
CA ILE A 390 -8.18 7.64 -17.94
C ILE A 390 -7.35 7.24 -19.17
N TYR A 391 -7.16 5.96 -19.41
CA TYR A 391 -6.41 5.49 -20.58
C TYR A 391 -7.10 5.83 -21.88
N GLU A 392 -8.43 5.66 -21.95
CA GLU A 392 -9.24 6.00 -23.13
C GLU A 392 -9.14 7.49 -23.46
N GLU A 393 -9.26 8.37 -22.45
CA GLU A 393 -9.07 9.81 -22.60
C GLU A 393 -7.67 10.14 -23.13
N VAL A 394 -6.62 9.60 -22.50
CA VAL A 394 -5.21 9.86 -22.86
C VAL A 394 -4.88 9.42 -24.30
N VAL A 395 -5.46 8.31 -24.75
CA VAL A 395 -5.23 7.82 -26.11
C VAL A 395 -6.02 8.68 -27.12
N THR A 396 -7.25 9.07 -26.78
CA THR A 396 -8.11 9.90 -27.66
C THR A 396 -7.59 11.34 -27.81
N GLU A 397 -7.08 11.96 -26.75
CA GLU A 397 -6.49 13.32 -26.79
C GLU A 397 -5.28 13.44 -27.76
N ARG A 398 -4.77 12.32 -28.23
CA ARG A 398 -3.62 12.25 -29.15
C ARG A 398 -3.98 12.02 -30.62
N LEU A 399 -5.20 11.59 -30.87
CA LEU A 399 -5.74 11.43 -32.23
C LEU A 399 -6.24 12.76 -32.77
#